data_1b0036417d71450e720d66523ba238e0
#
_entry.id   1b0036417d71450e720d66523ba238e0
#
_cell.length_a   1.000
_cell.length_b   1.000
_cell.length_c   1.000
_cell.angle_alpha   90.00
_cell.angle_beta   90.00
_cell.angle_gamma   90.00
#
_symmetry.space_group_name_H-M   'P 1'
#
loop_
_entity.id
_entity.type
_entity.pdbx_description
1 polymer ?
#
loop_
_entity_poly.entity_id
_entity_poly.type
_entity_poly.pdbx_seq_one_letter_code
_entity_poly.pdbx_strand_id
1 'polypeptide(L)'
;GIMRRKMKWRVLASACAAAMAVTSLPYMATQVNAEPAAVTQQTGDNDLKLWYTSPADITKYYEGWQEKSLPIGNGAIGGTVFGGITRERIQLNDKSLWSGGPSTSRPNYNGGNLENKGNNGATMTSIHNYFANGQDSSAISLANSNLVGVSDDAGTNGYGYYLSWGNMYIDFKNVSSNNDVTNYTRDLDLKTAIAGVNYDKGDTRYSRENFTSYPDNVIVTHITADGSEKISLDVSVEPDNSRGSAINGIGDSSYQRTWDTTVSDGRISINGQLTDNQMKFSSQTQVITDNAGTVTDGDGKVSVSGASEVTIITSMGTDYKDEYPSYRTGETASELTNRVKWYVDQAAVKTYEELKANHVSDYQEIFNRVDLNLGQTVSTKTTDALLSAYKAGTASEAERRQLE
;
A
#
# COMPACT_ATOMS: atom_id res chain seq x y z
N GLY A 1 58.79 18.97 8.80
CA GLY A 1 57.56 18.58 9.50
C GLY A 1 56.61 17.69 8.71
N ILE A 2 56.62 17.77 7.38
CA ILE A 2 55.69 17.07 6.49
C ILE A 2 56.07 15.60 6.24
N MET A 3 57.37 15.29 6.26
CA MET A 3 57.86 13.93 6.04
C MET A 3 57.61 12.95 7.18
N ARG A 4 57.57 13.42 8.45
CA ARG A 4 57.25 12.55 9.59
C ARG A 4 55.77 12.21 9.73
N ARG A 5 54.85 13.04 9.19
CA ARG A 5 53.42 12.75 9.21
C ARG A 5 53.07 11.67 8.17
N LYS A 6 53.69 11.66 7.00
CA LYS A 6 53.44 10.63 5.96
C LYS A 6 53.88 9.23 6.38
N MET A 7 54.93 9.12 7.20
CA MET A 7 55.43 7.83 7.66
C MET A 7 54.56 7.20 8.73
N LYS A 8 53.89 8.00 9.58
CA LYS A 8 52.94 7.48 10.58
C LYS A 8 51.68 6.88 9.97
N TRP A 9 51.19 7.45 8.88
CA TRP A 9 50.02 6.92 8.19
C TRP A 9 50.32 5.60 7.43
N ARG A 10 51.48 5.43 6.90
CA ARG A 10 51.89 4.18 6.24
C ARG A 10 52.04 3.02 7.24
N VAL A 11 52.54 3.29 8.42
CA VAL A 11 52.67 2.27 9.48
C VAL A 11 51.31 1.86 10.02
N LEU A 12 50.35 2.81 10.17
CA LEU A 12 48.99 2.46 10.56
C LEU A 12 48.23 1.65 9.49
N ALA A 13 48.41 1.99 8.22
CA ALA A 13 47.76 1.24 7.13
C ALA A 13 48.31 -0.19 7.03
N SER A 14 49.64 -0.39 7.25
CA SER A 14 50.20 -1.73 7.28
C SER A 14 49.80 -2.53 8.51
N ALA A 15 49.61 -1.90 9.67
CA ALA A 15 49.14 -2.57 10.87
C ALA A 15 47.65 -3.00 10.76
N CYS A 16 46.79 -2.19 10.12
CA CYS A 16 45.41 -2.58 9.82
C CYS A 16 45.32 -3.72 8.78
N ALA A 17 46.16 -3.72 7.77
CA ALA A 17 46.22 -4.79 6.78
C ALA A 17 46.71 -6.12 7.39
N ALA A 18 47.65 -6.09 8.34
CA ALA A 18 48.14 -7.27 9.06
C ALA A 18 47.08 -7.80 10.06
N ALA A 19 46.32 -6.92 10.69
CA ALA A 19 45.23 -7.32 11.59
C ALA A 19 44.05 -7.97 10.85
N MET A 20 43.75 -7.54 9.62
CA MET A 20 42.74 -8.18 8.77
C MET A 20 43.16 -9.51 8.17
N ALA A 21 44.48 -9.76 8.00
CA ALA A 21 44.98 -11.01 7.51
C ALA A 21 45.01 -12.15 8.55
N VAL A 22 44.96 -11.81 9.86
CA VAL A 22 44.97 -12.81 10.94
C VAL A 22 43.57 -13.28 11.32
N THR A 23 42.51 -12.56 10.91
CA THR A 23 41.10 -12.94 11.19
C THR A 23 40.44 -13.76 10.11
N SER A 24 41.10 -14.07 9.01
CA SER A 24 40.62 -14.99 7.99
C SER A 24 41.13 -16.40 8.18
N LEU A 25 40.99 -16.98 9.36
CA LEU A 25 40.96 -18.42 9.47
C LEU A 25 39.69 -18.91 8.76
N PRO A 26 39.76 -19.86 7.83
CA PRO A 26 38.58 -20.43 7.24
C PRO A 26 37.79 -21.08 8.37
N TYR A 27 36.62 -20.49 8.68
CA TYR A 27 35.61 -21.21 9.42
C TYR A 27 35.23 -22.40 8.54
N MET A 28 35.80 -23.56 8.86
CA MET A 28 35.32 -24.82 8.32
C MET A 28 33.90 -24.99 8.85
N ALA A 29 32.93 -24.44 8.11
CA ALA A 29 31.56 -24.87 8.25
C ALA A 29 31.58 -26.37 7.95
N THR A 30 31.44 -27.18 8.97
CA THR A 30 30.99 -28.56 8.81
C THR A 30 29.68 -28.44 8.05
N GLN A 31 29.72 -28.71 6.74
CA GLN A 31 28.51 -28.97 5.99
C GLN A 31 27.87 -30.17 6.64
N VAL A 32 26.89 -29.91 7.49
CA VAL A 32 25.89 -30.90 7.76
C VAL A 32 25.15 -31.04 6.42
N ASN A 33 25.49 -32.10 5.69
CA ASN A 33 24.64 -32.58 4.62
C ASN A 33 23.36 -33.08 5.28
N ALA A 34 22.47 -32.17 5.63
CA ALA A 34 21.07 -32.50 5.72
C ALA A 34 20.68 -32.83 4.26
N GLU A 35 20.38 -34.08 3.99
CA GLU A 35 19.61 -34.44 2.81
C GLU A 35 18.48 -33.40 2.73
N PRO A 36 18.27 -32.78 1.56
CA PRO A 36 17.11 -31.92 1.41
C PRO A 36 15.92 -32.79 1.76
N ALA A 37 15.22 -32.45 2.84
CA ALA A 37 13.94 -33.05 3.14
C ALA A 37 13.16 -32.98 1.83
N ALA A 38 12.66 -34.13 1.38
CA ALA A 38 11.88 -34.20 0.16
C ALA A 38 10.82 -33.12 0.27
N VAL A 39 10.92 -32.10 -0.55
CA VAL A 39 9.90 -31.05 -0.67
C VAL A 39 8.68 -31.79 -1.14
N THR A 40 7.83 -32.24 -0.21
CA THR A 40 6.49 -32.66 -0.52
C THR A 40 5.85 -31.43 -1.14
N GLN A 41 5.65 -31.46 -2.47
CA GLN A 41 4.89 -30.43 -3.16
C GLN A 41 3.63 -30.21 -2.35
N GLN A 42 3.50 -29.00 -1.84
CA GLN A 42 2.27 -28.57 -1.19
C GLN A 42 1.17 -28.66 -2.25
N THR A 43 0.32 -29.65 -2.10
CA THR A 43 -0.78 -29.92 -3.04
C THR A 43 -1.94 -28.99 -2.71
N GLY A 44 -1.88 -27.76 -3.21
CA GLY A 44 -3.01 -26.85 -3.13
C GLY A 44 -2.65 -25.43 -3.56
N ASP A 45 -3.14 -25.01 -4.71
CA ASP A 45 -2.98 -23.63 -5.19
C ASP A 45 -3.60 -22.56 -4.28
N ASN A 46 -4.29 -22.93 -3.21
CA ASN A 46 -5.08 -22.02 -2.36
C ASN A 46 -4.61 -21.90 -0.91
N ASP A 47 -3.50 -22.49 -0.52
CA ASP A 47 -3.03 -22.47 0.88
C ASP A 47 -2.59 -21.07 1.36
N LEU A 48 -2.12 -20.22 0.44
CA LEU A 48 -1.72 -18.84 0.70
C LEU A 48 -2.64 -17.87 -0.04
N LYS A 49 -3.94 -18.04 0.13
CA LYS A 49 -4.98 -17.20 -0.45
C LYS A 49 -5.99 -16.77 0.59
N LEU A 50 -6.28 -15.48 0.64
CA LEU A 50 -7.52 -14.98 1.25
C LEU A 50 -8.59 -15.00 0.16
N TRP A 51 -9.78 -15.53 0.45
CA TRP A 51 -10.83 -15.58 -0.56
C TRP A 51 -12.24 -15.51 0.02
N TYR A 52 -13.14 -15.00 -0.79
CA TYR A 52 -14.52 -14.70 -0.42
C TYR A 52 -15.46 -14.95 -1.59
N THR A 53 -16.73 -15.20 -1.29
CA THR A 53 -17.80 -15.40 -2.29
C THR A 53 -18.77 -14.24 -2.38
N SER A 54 -18.46 -13.13 -1.72
CA SER A 54 -19.23 -11.89 -1.80
C SER A 54 -18.28 -10.68 -1.81
N PRO A 55 -18.70 -9.55 -2.41
CA PRO A 55 -17.95 -8.30 -2.32
C PRO A 55 -17.80 -7.82 -0.88
N ALA A 56 -16.76 -7.04 -0.60
CA ALA A 56 -16.75 -6.18 0.56
C ALA A 56 -17.72 -5.01 0.33
N ASP A 57 -18.40 -4.57 1.38
CA ASP A 57 -19.33 -3.43 1.27
C ASP A 57 -18.54 -2.13 1.08
N ILE A 58 -18.68 -1.53 -0.08
CA ILE A 58 -17.96 -0.31 -0.47
C ILE A 58 -18.34 0.91 0.36
N THR A 59 -19.40 0.84 1.16
CA THR A 59 -19.93 1.93 1.99
C THR A 59 -19.57 1.80 3.46
N LYS A 60 -18.95 0.69 3.86
CA LYS A 60 -18.66 0.37 5.27
C LYS A 60 -17.18 0.49 5.59
N TYR A 61 -16.88 1.07 6.75
CA TYR A 61 -15.52 1.15 7.24
C TYR A 61 -15.06 -0.19 7.87
N TYR A 62 -15.65 -0.60 8.98
CA TYR A 62 -15.19 -1.81 9.68
C TYR A 62 -15.48 -3.08 8.88
N GLU A 63 -16.72 -3.28 8.50
CA GLU A 63 -17.17 -4.50 7.83
C GLU A 63 -16.73 -4.59 6.37
N GLY A 64 -16.47 -3.47 5.72
CA GLY A 64 -16.02 -3.40 4.33
C GLY A 64 -14.51 -3.21 4.22
N TRP A 65 -14.04 -1.99 4.50
CA TRP A 65 -12.64 -1.63 4.30
C TRP A 65 -11.69 -2.38 5.22
N GLN A 66 -11.95 -2.39 6.52
CA GLN A 66 -11.00 -2.92 7.50
C GLN A 66 -10.95 -4.45 7.51
N GLU A 67 -12.13 -5.10 7.47
CA GLU A 67 -12.21 -6.54 7.68
C GLU A 67 -12.19 -7.36 6.39
N LYS A 68 -12.63 -6.81 5.27
CA LYS A 68 -12.89 -7.61 4.07
C LYS A 68 -12.27 -7.10 2.78
N SER A 69 -11.78 -5.85 2.71
CA SER A 69 -11.09 -5.39 1.51
C SER A 69 -9.70 -6.04 1.37
N LEU A 70 -9.20 -6.14 0.16
CA LEU A 70 -7.95 -6.83 -0.16
C LEU A 70 -6.85 -5.80 -0.42
N PRO A 71 -5.81 -5.72 0.43
CA PRO A 71 -4.73 -4.75 0.28
C PRO A 71 -3.73 -5.16 -0.79
N ILE A 72 -3.31 -4.18 -1.58
CA ILE A 72 -2.20 -4.27 -2.53
C ILE A 72 -1.28 -3.06 -2.34
N GLY A 73 0.04 -3.23 -2.53
CA GLY A 73 0.97 -2.13 -2.33
C GLY A 73 2.40 -2.49 -2.70
N ASN A 74 3.21 -1.47 -2.99
CA ASN A 74 4.64 -1.59 -3.30
C ASN A 74 5.56 -0.93 -2.27
N GLY A 75 5.01 -0.53 -1.12
CA GLY A 75 5.74 0.16 -0.06
C GLY A 75 5.77 1.69 -0.21
N ALA A 76 5.38 2.25 -1.35
CA ALA A 76 5.24 3.69 -1.58
C ALA A 76 3.78 4.08 -1.80
N ILE A 77 3.13 3.42 -2.74
CA ILE A 77 1.71 3.58 -3.07
C ILE A 77 0.99 2.24 -2.92
N GLY A 78 -0.31 2.28 -2.80
CA GLY A 78 -1.13 1.09 -2.71
C GLY A 78 -2.61 1.39 -2.75
N GLY A 79 -3.40 0.34 -2.58
CA GLY A 79 -4.84 0.43 -2.53
C GLY A 79 -5.47 -0.75 -1.81
N THR A 80 -6.74 -0.63 -1.51
CA THR A 80 -7.56 -1.73 -1.00
C THR A 80 -8.70 -1.99 -1.96
N VAL A 81 -8.80 -3.25 -2.43
CA VAL A 81 -9.77 -3.69 -3.43
C VAL A 81 -10.99 -4.27 -2.73
N PHE A 82 -12.17 -3.72 -3.00
CA PHE A 82 -13.42 -4.19 -2.39
C PHE A 82 -14.06 -5.35 -3.16
N GLY A 83 -13.84 -5.44 -4.46
CA GLY A 83 -14.44 -6.46 -5.31
C GLY A 83 -15.89 -6.19 -5.66
N GLY A 84 -16.30 -4.94 -5.77
CA GLY A 84 -17.66 -4.54 -6.12
C GLY A 84 -18.10 -5.03 -7.50
N ILE A 85 -19.37 -5.33 -7.65
CA ILE A 85 -19.95 -5.89 -8.89
C ILE A 85 -20.56 -4.79 -9.75
N THR A 86 -21.46 -4.01 -9.21
CA THR A 86 -22.07 -2.86 -9.92
C THR A 86 -21.13 -1.67 -9.92
N ARG A 87 -20.41 -1.49 -8.82
CA ARG A 87 -19.39 -0.49 -8.63
C ARG A 87 -18.21 -1.08 -7.88
N GLU A 88 -17.03 -1.03 -8.47
CA GLU A 88 -15.77 -1.29 -7.76
C GLU A 88 -15.33 -0.03 -7.04
N ARG A 89 -14.73 -0.22 -5.89
CA ARG A 89 -13.98 0.80 -5.17
C ARG A 89 -12.58 0.28 -4.88
N ILE A 90 -11.58 1.06 -5.24
CA ILE A 90 -10.22 0.88 -4.78
C ILE A 90 -9.85 2.14 -4.01
N GLN A 91 -9.69 2.02 -2.70
CA GLN A 91 -9.19 3.12 -1.89
C GLN A 91 -7.68 3.23 -2.11
N LEU A 92 -7.23 4.42 -2.49
CA LEU A 92 -5.87 4.72 -2.85
C LEU A 92 -5.11 5.29 -1.65
N ASN A 93 -3.82 4.95 -1.56
CA ASN A 93 -2.94 5.42 -0.51
C ASN A 93 -1.55 5.76 -1.06
N ASP A 94 -0.99 6.84 -0.54
CA ASP A 94 0.42 7.20 -0.69
C ASP A 94 1.01 7.37 0.71
N LYS A 95 2.09 6.65 1.02
CA LYS A 95 2.70 6.66 2.37
C LYS A 95 3.16 8.03 2.83
N SER A 96 3.39 8.94 1.89
CA SER A 96 3.90 10.29 2.17
C SER A 96 2.81 11.34 2.36
N LEU A 97 1.53 10.99 2.17
CA LEU A 97 0.43 11.93 2.32
C LEU A 97 0.01 12.07 3.79
N TRP A 98 0.61 13.06 4.46
CA TRP A 98 0.38 13.37 5.87
C TRP A 98 -0.02 14.82 6.06
N SER A 99 -0.92 15.07 7.00
CA SER A 99 -1.10 16.41 7.59
C SER A 99 0.04 16.71 8.58
N GLY A 100 0.06 17.91 9.13
CA GLY A 100 1.08 18.31 10.11
C GLY A 100 2.42 18.63 9.46
N GLY A 101 3.47 18.60 10.27
CA GLY A 101 4.81 18.96 9.83
C GLY A 101 5.01 20.47 9.64
N PRO A 102 6.15 20.89 9.06
CA PRO A 102 6.43 22.30 8.83
C PRO A 102 5.42 22.91 7.84
N SER A 103 4.93 24.10 8.16
CA SER A 103 4.05 24.87 7.27
C SER A 103 4.08 26.36 7.63
N THR A 104 3.42 27.18 6.84
CA THR A 104 3.25 28.60 7.14
C THR A 104 2.48 28.85 8.43
N SER A 105 1.59 27.94 8.82
CA SER A 105 0.86 27.98 10.10
C SER A 105 1.65 27.42 11.29
N ARG A 106 2.77 26.76 11.02
CA ARG A 106 3.67 26.17 12.02
C ARG A 106 5.13 26.56 11.79
N PRO A 107 5.44 27.85 11.84
CA PRO A 107 6.79 28.34 11.52
C PRO A 107 7.87 27.86 12.48
N ASN A 108 7.49 27.45 13.69
CA ASN A 108 8.38 26.94 14.72
C ASN A 108 8.26 25.42 14.92
N TYR A 109 7.88 24.71 13.85
CA TYR A 109 7.77 23.25 13.90
C TYR A 109 9.08 22.61 14.38
N ASN A 110 8.98 21.72 15.35
CA ASN A 110 10.11 21.03 15.98
C ASN A 110 9.96 19.49 16.01
N GLY A 111 9.10 18.94 15.14
CA GLY A 111 8.81 17.51 15.12
C GLY A 111 7.83 17.06 16.21
N GLY A 112 7.11 17.98 16.84
CA GLY A 112 6.25 17.68 17.96
C GLY A 112 7.03 17.39 19.25
N ASN A 113 8.33 17.72 19.29
CA ASN A 113 9.17 17.48 20.43
C ASN A 113 8.74 18.31 21.65
N LEU A 114 8.78 17.68 22.80
CA LEU A 114 8.58 18.34 24.09
C LEU A 114 9.95 18.78 24.63
N GLU A 115 10.44 19.89 24.10
CA GLU A 115 11.76 20.42 24.48
C GLU A 115 11.85 20.63 25.98
N ASN A 116 13.04 20.32 26.55
CA ASN A 116 13.40 20.47 27.97
C ASN A 116 12.56 19.62 28.96
N LYS A 117 11.58 18.85 28.53
CA LYS A 117 10.83 17.98 29.45
C LYS A 117 11.57 16.69 29.82
N GLY A 118 12.59 16.32 29.06
CA GLY A 118 13.51 15.26 29.41
C GLY A 118 14.43 15.59 30.59
N ASN A 119 14.61 16.88 30.88
CA ASN A 119 15.37 17.40 32.02
C ASN A 119 16.75 16.71 32.14
N ASN A 120 17.54 16.74 31.07
CA ASN A 120 18.87 16.12 31.00
C ASN A 120 18.93 14.65 31.48
N GLY A 121 17.91 13.90 31.22
CA GLY A 121 17.80 12.48 31.58
C GLY A 121 17.12 12.22 32.93
N ALA A 122 16.86 13.24 33.74
CA ALA A 122 16.20 13.05 35.04
C ALA A 122 14.77 12.46 34.90
N THR A 123 14.05 12.81 33.83
CA THR A 123 12.74 12.23 33.52
C THR A 123 12.83 10.72 33.27
N MET A 124 13.83 10.28 32.52
CA MET A 124 14.06 8.83 32.28
C MET A 124 14.42 8.12 33.58
N THR A 125 15.26 8.73 34.42
CA THR A 125 15.60 8.19 35.75
C THR A 125 14.35 8.02 36.61
N SER A 126 13.45 9.00 36.61
CA SER A 126 12.18 8.90 37.33
C SER A 126 11.29 7.81 36.81
N ILE A 127 11.19 7.65 35.48
CA ILE A 127 10.41 6.58 34.82
C ILE A 127 10.96 5.20 35.24
N HIS A 128 12.28 5.02 35.18
CA HIS A 128 12.93 3.78 35.63
C HIS A 128 12.64 3.49 37.10
N ASN A 129 12.71 4.49 37.96
CA ASN A 129 12.40 4.32 39.36
C ASN A 129 10.95 3.94 39.62
N TYR A 130 9.99 4.51 38.87
CA TYR A 130 8.59 4.11 38.97
C TYR A 130 8.40 2.63 38.58
N PHE A 131 8.98 2.18 37.46
CA PHE A 131 8.92 0.78 37.09
C PHE A 131 9.59 -0.14 38.13
N ALA A 132 10.76 0.26 38.65
CA ALA A 132 11.47 -0.51 39.66
C ALA A 132 10.68 -0.69 40.97
N ASN A 133 9.77 0.24 41.25
CA ASN A 133 8.90 0.22 42.42
C ASN A 133 7.47 -0.33 42.11
N GLY A 134 7.25 -0.92 40.96
CA GLY A 134 5.95 -1.45 40.54
C GLY A 134 4.87 -0.39 40.30
N GLN A 135 5.28 0.85 40.06
CA GLN A 135 4.37 1.98 39.82
C GLN A 135 4.22 2.24 38.32
N ASP A 136 3.83 1.22 37.57
CA ASP A 136 3.80 1.21 36.09
C ASP A 136 2.92 2.33 35.52
N SER A 137 1.76 2.57 36.11
CA SER A 137 0.85 3.64 35.64
C SER A 137 1.48 5.02 35.76
N SER A 138 2.26 5.27 36.84
CA SER A 138 2.98 6.53 37.03
C SER A 138 4.13 6.68 36.03
N ALA A 139 4.84 5.59 35.75
CA ALA A 139 5.90 5.56 34.74
C ALA A 139 5.34 5.90 33.35
N ILE A 140 4.25 5.25 32.95
CA ILE A 140 3.58 5.45 31.66
C ILE A 140 3.05 6.88 31.53
N SER A 141 2.39 7.39 32.59
CA SER A 141 1.88 8.76 32.62
C SER A 141 2.99 9.80 32.45
N LEU A 142 4.11 9.61 33.15
CA LEU A 142 5.25 10.51 33.04
C LEU A 142 5.91 10.44 31.65
N ALA A 143 6.05 9.26 31.09
CA ALA A 143 6.57 9.06 29.73
C ALA A 143 5.69 9.77 28.69
N ASN A 144 4.38 9.56 28.75
CA ASN A 144 3.43 10.17 27.81
C ASN A 144 3.42 11.71 27.92
N SER A 145 3.60 12.26 29.11
CA SER A 145 3.59 13.71 29.33
C SER A 145 4.88 14.42 28.90
N ASN A 146 5.99 13.70 28.81
CA ASN A 146 7.31 14.33 28.66
C ASN A 146 8.15 13.80 27.48
N LEU A 147 7.92 12.57 27.03
CA LEU A 147 8.77 11.93 26.02
C LEU A 147 8.04 11.65 24.71
N VAL A 148 6.72 11.64 24.72
CA VAL A 148 5.91 11.44 23.53
C VAL A 148 5.69 12.79 22.85
N GLY A 149 5.89 12.83 21.54
CA GLY A 149 5.62 14.02 20.73
C GLY A 149 4.13 14.37 20.66
N VAL A 150 3.83 15.55 20.19
CA VAL A 150 2.47 16.05 19.99
C VAL A 150 2.01 15.68 18.58
N SER A 151 0.90 14.95 18.48
CA SER A 151 0.29 14.56 17.20
C SER A 151 -0.70 15.60 16.66
N ASP A 152 -0.87 16.71 17.37
CA ASP A 152 -1.82 17.77 17.02
C ASP A 152 -1.55 18.31 15.60
N ASP A 153 -2.57 18.33 14.76
CA ASP A 153 -2.57 18.91 13.42
C ASP A 153 -3.10 20.35 13.43
N ALA A 154 -3.70 20.79 14.53
CA ALA A 154 -4.41 22.06 14.67
C ALA A 154 -3.50 23.27 14.93
N GLY A 155 -2.33 23.33 14.35
CA GLY A 155 -1.58 24.56 14.27
C GLY A 155 -0.48 24.77 15.30
N THR A 156 -0.14 23.79 16.09
CA THR A 156 1.02 23.82 16.96
C THR A 156 2.20 23.04 16.37
N ASN A 157 2.93 22.31 17.11
CA ASN A 157 4.15 21.63 16.64
C ASN A 157 3.91 20.18 16.23
N GLY A 158 2.67 19.85 15.84
CA GLY A 158 2.25 18.48 15.58
C GLY A 158 2.80 17.89 14.27
N TYR A 159 3.09 16.61 14.29
CA TYR A 159 3.51 15.86 13.11
C TYR A 159 2.31 15.38 12.25
N GLY A 160 1.06 15.56 12.74
CA GLY A 160 -0.16 15.29 12.00
C GLY A 160 -0.56 13.83 11.90
N TYR A 161 -1.34 13.53 10.86
CA TYR A 161 -1.93 12.22 10.63
C TYR A 161 -1.67 11.72 9.21
N TYR A 162 -1.60 10.40 9.07
CA TYR A 162 -1.65 9.74 7.78
C TYR A 162 -3.04 9.93 7.15
N LEU A 163 -3.06 10.33 5.89
CA LEU A 163 -4.28 10.65 5.17
C LEU A 163 -4.55 9.65 4.06
N SER A 164 -5.83 9.28 3.88
CA SER A 164 -6.28 8.60 2.68
C SER A 164 -6.07 9.50 1.47
N TRP A 165 -5.60 8.93 0.34
CA TRP A 165 -5.55 9.67 -0.92
C TRP A 165 -6.96 9.98 -1.43
N GLY A 166 -7.80 8.99 -1.46
CA GLY A 166 -9.12 9.00 -2.03
C GLY A 166 -9.48 7.67 -2.65
N ASN A 167 -10.31 7.69 -3.67
CA ASN A 167 -10.88 6.48 -4.24
C ASN A 167 -10.83 6.49 -5.76
N MET A 168 -10.52 5.35 -6.34
CA MET A 168 -10.87 5.06 -7.72
C MET A 168 -12.17 4.27 -7.72
N TYR A 169 -13.13 4.72 -8.51
CA TYR A 169 -14.40 4.05 -8.75
C TYR A 169 -14.46 3.53 -10.18
N ILE A 170 -14.99 2.33 -10.34
CA ILE A 170 -15.30 1.75 -11.64
C ILE A 170 -16.79 1.39 -11.62
N ASP A 171 -17.57 2.12 -12.39
CA ASP A 171 -19.01 1.89 -12.52
C ASP A 171 -19.27 0.99 -13.72
N PHE A 172 -19.71 -0.26 -13.48
CA PHE A 172 -20.02 -1.23 -14.53
C PHE A 172 -21.44 -1.02 -15.03
N LYS A 173 -21.59 -0.65 -16.30
CA LYS A 173 -22.87 -0.21 -16.87
C LYS A 173 -23.80 -1.34 -17.28
N ASN A 174 -23.27 -2.51 -17.53
CA ASN A 174 -24.04 -3.68 -17.94
C ASN A 174 -24.45 -4.60 -16.78
N VAL A 175 -24.24 -4.15 -15.54
CA VAL A 175 -24.66 -4.85 -14.30
C VAL A 175 -25.45 -3.88 -13.44
N SER A 176 -26.72 -4.19 -13.17
CA SER A 176 -27.62 -3.31 -12.37
C SER A 176 -27.73 -3.75 -10.93
N SER A 177 -27.49 -5.01 -10.64
CA SER A 177 -27.61 -5.60 -9.32
C SER A 177 -26.56 -6.70 -9.11
N ASN A 178 -26.16 -6.91 -7.86
CA ASN A 178 -25.31 -8.06 -7.50
C ASN A 178 -25.98 -9.42 -7.86
N ASN A 179 -27.30 -9.45 -7.94
CA ASN A 179 -28.05 -10.64 -8.30
C ASN A 179 -27.99 -10.98 -9.80
N ASP A 180 -27.46 -10.08 -10.64
CA ASP A 180 -27.31 -10.32 -12.08
C ASP A 180 -26.17 -11.29 -12.39
N VAL A 181 -25.32 -11.58 -11.43
CA VAL A 181 -24.12 -12.40 -11.59
C VAL A 181 -24.17 -13.67 -10.76
N THR A 182 -23.43 -14.68 -11.21
CA THR A 182 -23.25 -15.98 -10.54
C THR A 182 -21.77 -16.30 -10.41
N ASN A 183 -21.45 -17.32 -9.61
CA ASN A 183 -20.09 -17.83 -9.43
C ASN A 183 -19.07 -16.73 -9.05
N TYR A 184 -19.53 -15.77 -8.21
CA TYR A 184 -18.67 -14.70 -7.73
C TYR A 184 -17.61 -15.23 -6.77
N THR A 185 -16.36 -14.88 -7.03
CA THR A 185 -15.24 -15.05 -6.10
C THR A 185 -14.32 -13.83 -6.15
N ARG A 186 -13.72 -13.52 -5.05
CA ARG A 186 -12.58 -12.60 -4.98
C ARG A 186 -11.52 -13.17 -4.08
N ASP A 187 -10.27 -12.89 -4.38
CA ASP A 187 -9.13 -13.44 -3.65
C ASP A 187 -7.95 -12.49 -3.63
N LEU A 188 -7.09 -12.69 -2.65
CA LEU A 188 -5.73 -12.16 -2.60
C LEU A 188 -4.77 -13.33 -2.58
N ASP A 189 -4.06 -13.52 -3.67
CA ASP A 189 -3.01 -14.54 -3.78
C ASP A 189 -1.71 -13.97 -3.18
N LEU A 190 -1.31 -14.50 -2.03
CA LEU A 190 -0.11 -14.06 -1.34
C LEU A 190 1.19 -14.48 -2.05
N LYS A 191 1.15 -15.46 -2.94
CA LYS A 191 2.33 -15.89 -3.72
C LYS A 191 2.67 -14.91 -4.84
N THR A 192 1.67 -14.18 -5.34
CA THR A 192 1.83 -13.25 -6.47
C THR A 192 1.52 -11.80 -6.10
N ALA A 193 0.96 -11.56 -4.91
CA ALA A 193 0.44 -10.26 -4.47
C ALA A 193 -0.54 -9.65 -5.48
N ILE A 194 -1.46 -10.48 -5.99
CA ILE A 194 -2.51 -10.09 -6.92
C ILE A 194 -3.87 -10.30 -6.27
N ALA A 195 -4.70 -9.28 -6.30
CA ALA A 195 -6.10 -9.36 -5.88
C ALA A 195 -6.99 -9.59 -7.09
N GLY A 196 -7.72 -10.70 -7.09
CA GLY A 196 -8.60 -11.13 -8.18
C GLY A 196 -10.07 -10.96 -7.86
N VAL A 197 -10.89 -10.71 -8.88
CA VAL A 197 -12.35 -10.70 -8.82
C VAL A 197 -12.91 -11.40 -10.05
N ASN A 198 -13.73 -12.41 -9.85
CA ASN A 198 -14.27 -13.20 -10.95
C ASN A 198 -15.76 -13.47 -10.75
N TYR A 199 -16.52 -13.40 -11.82
CA TYR A 199 -17.94 -13.79 -11.83
C TYR A 199 -18.43 -14.07 -13.24
N ASP A 200 -19.57 -14.74 -13.34
CA ASP A 200 -20.26 -15.00 -14.59
C ASP A 200 -21.52 -14.13 -14.69
N LYS A 201 -21.79 -13.62 -15.87
CA LYS A 201 -23.06 -13.01 -16.22
C LYS A 201 -23.55 -13.62 -17.55
N GLY A 202 -24.59 -14.44 -17.47
CA GLY A 202 -25.01 -15.25 -18.63
C GLY A 202 -23.87 -16.17 -19.10
N ASP A 203 -23.51 -16.06 -20.37
CA ASP A 203 -22.41 -16.81 -20.98
C ASP A 203 -21.02 -16.11 -20.85
N THR A 204 -20.97 -14.96 -20.22
CA THR A 204 -19.75 -14.15 -20.18
C THR A 204 -19.07 -14.28 -18.83
N ARG A 205 -17.78 -14.66 -18.84
CA ARG A 205 -16.89 -14.67 -17.69
C ARG A 205 -16.18 -13.32 -17.59
N TYR A 206 -16.40 -12.61 -16.48
CA TYR A 206 -15.66 -11.39 -16.12
C TYR A 206 -14.55 -11.72 -15.14
N SER A 207 -13.35 -11.23 -15.43
CA SER A 207 -12.19 -11.38 -14.56
C SER A 207 -11.50 -10.04 -14.35
N ARG A 208 -11.10 -9.76 -13.13
CA ARG A 208 -10.29 -8.60 -12.77
C ARG A 208 -9.05 -9.06 -12.00
N GLU A 209 -7.91 -8.51 -12.34
CA GLU A 209 -6.67 -8.64 -11.57
C GLU A 209 -6.19 -7.25 -11.17
N ASN A 210 -5.79 -7.11 -9.90
CA ASN A 210 -5.30 -5.86 -9.35
C ASN A 210 -3.97 -6.11 -8.64
N PHE A 211 -2.98 -5.29 -8.92
CA PHE A 211 -1.70 -5.33 -8.23
C PHE A 211 -1.02 -3.96 -8.22
N THR A 212 -0.05 -3.79 -7.32
CA THR A 212 0.80 -2.59 -7.28
C THR A 212 2.24 -3.01 -7.57
N SER A 213 2.72 -2.68 -8.76
CA SER A 213 4.08 -3.01 -9.21
C SER A 213 5.10 -2.09 -8.53
N TYR A 214 6.13 -2.68 -7.94
CA TYR A 214 7.27 -1.92 -7.44
C TYR A 214 8.18 -1.42 -8.58
N PRO A 215 8.59 -2.27 -9.56
CA PRO A 215 9.46 -1.82 -10.63
C PRO A 215 8.85 -0.71 -11.49
N ASP A 216 7.56 -0.77 -11.76
CA ASP A 216 6.86 0.20 -12.59
C ASP A 216 6.26 1.37 -11.78
N ASN A 217 6.16 1.23 -10.47
CA ASN A 217 5.55 2.18 -9.53
C ASN A 217 4.14 2.62 -9.93
N VAL A 218 3.32 1.65 -10.30
CA VAL A 218 1.93 1.84 -10.70
C VAL A 218 1.01 0.81 -10.04
N ILE A 219 -0.25 1.21 -9.84
CA ILE A 219 -1.36 0.31 -9.53
C ILE A 219 -1.99 -0.08 -10.86
N VAL A 220 -2.16 -1.37 -11.11
CA VAL A 220 -2.75 -1.91 -12.32
C VAL A 220 -4.05 -2.61 -11.97
N THR A 221 -5.12 -2.27 -12.69
CA THR A 221 -6.38 -3.02 -12.72
C THR A 221 -6.62 -3.48 -14.14
N HIS A 222 -6.73 -4.80 -14.32
CA HIS A 222 -6.95 -5.40 -15.61
C HIS A 222 -8.27 -6.17 -15.62
N ILE A 223 -9.12 -5.88 -16.58
CA ILE A 223 -10.48 -6.40 -16.69
C ILE A 223 -10.64 -7.10 -18.04
N THR A 224 -11.14 -8.33 -18.01
CA THR A 224 -11.48 -9.08 -19.22
C THR A 224 -12.92 -9.56 -19.18
N ALA A 225 -13.55 -9.65 -20.35
CA ALA A 225 -14.83 -10.27 -20.58
C ALA A 225 -14.69 -11.34 -21.65
N ASP A 226 -14.92 -12.59 -21.27
CA ASP A 226 -14.88 -13.76 -22.17
C ASP A 226 -16.28 -14.31 -22.34
N GLY A 227 -16.89 -14.05 -23.50
CA GLY A 227 -18.25 -14.40 -23.84
C GLY A 227 -18.90 -13.44 -24.83
N SER A 228 -20.21 -13.40 -24.84
CA SER A 228 -20.97 -12.56 -25.79
C SER A 228 -21.06 -11.09 -25.39
N GLU A 229 -20.98 -10.79 -24.10
CA GLU A 229 -21.00 -9.40 -23.61
C GLU A 229 -19.65 -8.71 -23.77
N LYS A 230 -19.71 -7.40 -23.93
CA LYS A 230 -18.55 -6.52 -23.94
C LYS A 230 -18.52 -5.64 -22.68
N ILE A 231 -17.33 -5.18 -22.34
CA ILE A 231 -17.12 -4.29 -21.20
C ILE A 231 -17.65 -2.91 -21.52
N SER A 232 -18.50 -2.39 -20.62
CA SER A 232 -18.96 -1.01 -20.60
C SER A 232 -18.86 -0.48 -19.19
N LEU A 233 -18.05 0.56 -18.98
CA LEU A 233 -17.78 1.10 -17.65
C LEU A 233 -17.37 2.57 -17.70
N ASP A 234 -17.46 3.22 -16.54
CA ASP A 234 -16.85 4.54 -16.27
C ASP A 234 -15.78 4.40 -15.19
N VAL A 235 -14.67 5.09 -15.37
CA VAL A 235 -13.61 5.23 -14.38
C VAL A 235 -13.56 6.66 -13.87
N SER A 236 -13.56 6.85 -12.56
CA SER A 236 -13.35 8.14 -11.92
C SER A 236 -12.40 8.01 -10.74
N VAL A 237 -11.73 9.11 -10.39
CA VAL A 237 -10.84 9.21 -9.23
C VAL A 237 -11.24 10.42 -8.42
N GLU A 238 -11.51 10.21 -7.14
CA GLU A 238 -11.97 11.26 -6.22
C GLU A 238 -11.03 11.34 -5.02
N PRO A 239 -10.25 12.42 -4.88
CA PRO A 239 -9.49 12.67 -3.66
C PRO A 239 -10.41 12.80 -2.44
N ASP A 240 -9.98 12.29 -1.29
CA ASP A 240 -10.70 12.52 -0.04
C ASP A 240 -10.55 14.00 0.38
N ASN A 241 -11.65 14.60 0.81
CA ASN A 241 -11.68 16.00 1.22
C ASN A 241 -12.04 16.21 2.69
N SER A 242 -12.39 15.16 3.37
CA SER A 242 -12.68 15.18 4.78
C SER A 242 -12.42 13.84 5.40
N ARG A 243 -12.01 13.86 6.65
CA ARG A 243 -11.90 12.68 7.50
C ARG A 243 -13.26 12.05 7.81
N GLY A 244 -14.33 12.57 7.25
CA GLY A 244 -15.69 12.12 7.44
C GLY A 244 -16.29 11.47 6.21
N SER A 245 -15.50 11.01 5.24
CA SER A 245 -16.08 10.17 4.20
C SER A 245 -16.76 8.98 4.87
N ALA A 246 -17.89 8.56 4.34
CA ALA A 246 -18.73 7.50 4.93
C ALA A 246 -17.99 6.20 5.26
N ILE A 247 -16.76 6.07 4.80
CA ILE A 247 -15.90 4.90 5.04
C ILE A 247 -14.86 5.16 6.14
N ASN A 248 -14.37 6.37 6.29
CA ASN A 248 -13.34 6.63 7.28
C ASN A 248 -13.89 7.01 8.66
N GLY A 249 -15.16 7.43 8.73
CA GLY A 249 -15.86 7.72 9.99
C GLY A 249 -15.21 8.79 10.88
N ILE A 250 -14.17 9.46 10.39
CA ILE A 250 -13.36 10.38 11.16
C ILE A 250 -13.39 11.74 10.47
N GLY A 251 -14.19 12.65 10.98
CA GLY A 251 -14.27 14.02 10.49
C GLY A 251 -13.17 14.89 11.08
N ASP A 252 -12.38 15.55 10.25
CA ASP A 252 -11.30 16.43 10.65
C ASP A 252 -10.94 17.40 9.53
N SER A 253 -10.80 18.68 9.86
CA SER A 253 -10.45 19.72 8.90
C SER A 253 -9.04 19.59 8.31
N SER A 254 -8.13 18.84 8.97
CA SER A 254 -6.77 18.59 8.47
C SER A 254 -6.74 17.79 7.17
N TYR A 255 -7.82 17.07 6.85
CA TYR A 255 -8.00 16.36 5.59
C TYR A 255 -8.39 17.26 4.43
N GLN A 256 -8.78 18.50 4.69
CA GLN A 256 -9.20 19.42 3.64
C GLN A 256 -8.08 19.66 2.64
N ARG A 257 -8.46 19.67 1.39
CA ARG A 257 -7.57 19.87 0.27
C ARG A 257 -8.31 20.51 -0.89
N THR A 258 -7.56 21.13 -1.76
CA THR A 258 -8.04 21.64 -3.04
C THR A 258 -7.38 20.87 -4.17
N TRP A 259 -8.09 20.67 -5.26
CA TRP A 259 -7.54 19.99 -6.44
C TRP A 259 -8.29 20.38 -7.70
N ASP A 260 -7.60 20.18 -8.82
CA ASP A 260 -8.16 20.24 -10.16
C ASP A 260 -8.12 18.86 -10.80
N THR A 261 -9.17 18.53 -11.54
CA THR A 261 -9.25 17.29 -12.32
C THR A 261 -9.34 17.65 -13.78
N THR A 262 -8.48 17.06 -14.61
CA THR A 262 -8.55 17.16 -16.07
C THR A 262 -8.63 15.76 -16.67
N VAL A 263 -9.38 15.62 -17.76
CA VAL A 263 -9.52 14.37 -18.51
C VAL A 263 -9.16 14.65 -19.97
N SER A 264 -8.19 13.93 -20.50
CA SER A 264 -7.74 14.05 -21.88
C SER A 264 -7.10 12.75 -22.35
N ASP A 265 -7.48 12.29 -23.53
CA ASP A 265 -6.93 11.10 -24.18
C ASP A 265 -6.98 9.84 -23.27
N GLY A 266 -8.10 9.62 -22.60
CA GLY A 266 -8.32 8.49 -21.70
C GLY A 266 -7.55 8.60 -20.38
N ARG A 267 -7.00 9.77 -20.06
CA ARG A 267 -6.23 10.00 -18.83
C ARG A 267 -6.94 10.98 -17.91
N ILE A 268 -7.06 10.56 -16.64
CA ILE A 268 -7.51 11.42 -15.55
C ILE A 268 -6.26 11.93 -14.82
N SER A 269 -6.09 13.25 -14.79
CA SER A 269 -5.00 13.90 -14.09
C SER A 269 -5.56 14.73 -12.95
N ILE A 270 -5.03 14.53 -11.74
CA ILE A 270 -5.42 15.26 -10.54
C ILE A 270 -4.18 15.91 -9.95
N ASN A 271 -4.28 17.20 -9.66
CA ASN A 271 -3.24 17.98 -9.02
C ASN A 271 -3.85 18.81 -7.92
N GLY A 272 -3.26 18.80 -6.75
CA GLY A 272 -3.82 19.47 -5.61
C GLY A 272 -2.83 19.78 -4.51
N GLN A 273 -3.38 20.27 -3.42
CA GLN A 273 -2.63 20.71 -2.26
C GLN A 273 -3.45 20.52 -0.99
N LEU A 274 -2.81 19.99 0.07
CA LEU A 274 -3.40 19.98 1.40
C LEU A 274 -3.53 21.40 1.94
N THR A 275 -4.65 21.71 2.59
CA THR A 275 -4.87 23.02 3.19
C THR A 275 -4.00 23.22 4.43
N ASP A 276 -3.83 22.18 5.24
CA ASP A 276 -3.11 22.25 6.51
C ASP A 276 -1.63 22.64 6.37
N ASN A 277 -0.90 21.95 5.50
CA ASN A 277 0.55 22.09 5.42
C ASN A 277 1.05 22.41 4.00
N GLN A 278 0.17 22.71 3.07
CA GLN A 278 0.46 23.04 1.67
C GLN A 278 1.25 21.95 0.91
N MET A 279 1.19 20.70 1.41
CA MET A 279 1.77 19.57 0.69
C MET A 279 1.07 19.40 -0.66
N LYS A 280 1.86 19.38 -1.73
CA LYS A 280 1.35 19.13 -3.08
C LYS A 280 1.18 17.63 -3.30
N PHE A 281 0.13 17.28 -4.02
CA PHE A 281 -0.11 15.89 -4.46
C PHE A 281 -0.54 15.85 -5.91
N SER A 282 -0.24 14.76 -6.59
CA SER A 282 -0.60 14.53 -7.99
C SER A 282 -0.93 13.07 -8.21
N SER A 283 -1.89 12.78 -9.07
CA SER A 283 -2.15 11.43 -9.61
C SER A 283 -2.43 11.46 -11.09
N GLN A 284 -2.11 10.34 -11.74
CA GLN A 284 -2.36 10.08 -13.14
C GLN A 284 -3.01 8.71 -13.25
N THR A 285 -4.11 8.61 -13.98
CA THR A 285 -4.82 7.35 -14.25
C THR A 285 -5.09 7.23 -15.73
N GLN A 286 -4.49 6.26 -16.40
CA GLN A 286 -4.68 5.97 -17.81
C GLN A 286 -5.60 4.79 -18.00
N VAL A 287 -6.60 4.93 -18.86
CA VAL A 287 -7.51 3.86 -19.26
C VAL A 287 -7.17 3.43 -20.67
N ILE A 288 -6.89 2.15 -20.85
CA ILE A 288 -6.48 1.53 -22.12
C ILE A 288 -7.43 0.37 -22.44
N THR A 289 -7.85 0.25 -23.69
CA THR A 289 -8.69 -0.85 -24.17
C THR A 289 -8.00 -1.63 -25.30
N ASP A 290 -8.53 -2.80 -25.59
CA ASP A 290 -8.26 -3.52 -26.84
C ASP A 290 -8.81 -2.76 -28.06
N ASN A 291 -8.47 -3.22 -29.27
CA ASN A 291 -8.84 -2.54 -30.52
C ASN A 291 -10.36 -2.48 -30.77
N ALA A 292 -11.14 -3.35 -30.12
CA ALA A 292 -12.61 -3.35 -30.23
C ALA A 292 -13.27 -2.30 -29.36
N GLY A 293 -12.59 -1.85 -28.29
CA GLY A 293 -13.11 -0.89 -27.33
C GLY A 293 -13.01 0.55 -27.79
N THR A 294 -13.92 1.38 -27.30
CA THR A 294 -13.92 2.84 -27.46
C THR A 294 -13.72 3.48 -26.10
N VAL A 295 -12.75 4.39 -26.02
CA VAL A 295 -12.48 5.24 -24.85
C VAL A 295 -12.97 6.64 -25.12
N THR A 296 -13.78 7.18 -24.22
CA THR A 296 -14.36 8.53 -24.33
C THR A 296 -14.08 9.34 -23.09
N ASP A 297 -13.53 10.54 -23.28
CA ASP A 297 -13.32 11.50 -22.20
C ASP A 297 -14.64 12.16 -21.81
N GLY A 298 -14.86 12.29 -20.52
CA GLY A 298 -16.04 12.93 -19.93
C GLY A 298 -15.67 13.93 -18.85
N ASP A 299 -16.69 14.45 -18.18
CA ASP A 299 -16.51 15.38 -17.04
C ASP A 299 -16.09 14.56 -15.80
N GLY A 300 -14.80 14.68 -15.44
CA GLY A 300 -14.21 13.99 -14.30
C GLY A 300 -14.12 12.48 -14.42
N LYS A 301 -14.35 11.92 -15.61
CA LYS A 301 -14.35 10.46 -15.84
C LYS A 301 -13.90 10.07 -17.23
N VAL A 302 -13.49 8.83 -17.36
CA VAL A 302 -13.25 8.16 -18.65
C VAL A 302 -14.26 7.04 -18.80
N SER A 303 -14.95 7.00 -19.93
CA SER A 303 -15.92 5.96 -20.28
C SER A 303 -15.32 4.98 -21.27
N VAL A 304 -15.65 3.70 -21.10
CA VAL A 304 -15.29 2.61 -22.01
C VAL A 304 -16.55 1.94 -22.50
N SER A 305 -16.59 1.59 -23.79
CA SER A 305 -17.66 0.77 -24.38
C SER A 305 -17.08 -0.23 -25.39
N GLY A 306 -17.72 -1.39 -25.49
CA GLY A 306 -17.45 -2.39 -26.51
C GLY A 306 -16.11 -3.12 -26.39
N ALA A 307 -15.42 -3.03 -25.26
CA ALA A 307 -14.12 -3.66 -25.06
C ALA A 307 -14.26 -5.12 -24.58
N SER A 308 -13.29 -5.95 -24.95
CA SER A 308 -13.10 -7.27 -24.35
C SER A 308 -12.06 -7.23 -23.22
N GLU A 309 -11.23 -6.20 -23.22
CA GLU A 309 -10.12 -6.03 -22.30
C GLU A 309 -9.92 -4.54 -21.96
N VAL A 310 -9.76 -4.22 -20.69
CA VAL A 310 -9.49 -2.89 -20.20
C VAL A 310 -8.34 -2.96 -19.20
N THR A 311 -7.35 -2.10 -19.35
CA THR A 311 -6.26 -1.92 -18.37
C THR A 311 -6.30 -0.50 -17.84
N ILE A 312 -6.32 -0.36 -16.52
CA ILE A 312 -6.30 0.92 -15.81
C ILE A 312 -4.97 1.00 -15.05
N ILE A 313 -4.19 2.05 -15.33
CA ILE A 313 -2.86 2.25 -14.77
C ILE A 313 -2.86 3.55 -13.98
N THR A 314 -2.59 3.48 -12.68
CA THR A 314 -2.58 4.64 -11.79
C THR A 314 -1.24 4.77 -11.09
N SER A 315 -0.71 5.99 -11.04
CA SER A 315 0.36 6.37 -10.13
C SER A 315 0.03 7.66 -9.41
N MET A 316 0.70 7.90 -8.29
CA MET A 316 0.52 9.10 -7.49
C MET A 316 1.82 9.46 -6.77
N GLY A 317 1.87 10.68 -6.26
CA GLY A 317 3.01 11.17 -5.51
C GLY A 317 2.69 12.47 -4.78
N THR A 318 3.56 12.82 -3.86
CA THR A 318 3.55 14.09 -3.14
C THR A 318 4.91 14.76 -3.26
N ASP A 319 5.01 16.00 -2.83
CA ASP A 319 6.30 16.71 -2.74
C ASP A 319 7.01 16.46 -1.39
N TYR A 320 6.65 15.41 -0.68
CA TYR A 320 7.36 15.01 0.54
C TYR A 320 8.74 14.45 0.23
N LYS A 321 9.70 14.83 1.06
CA LYS A 321 11.04 14.23 1.13
C LYS A 321 11.47 14.17 2.58
N ASP A 322 12.01 13.04 3.02
CA ASP A 322 12.53 12.87 4.37
C ASP A 322 13.87 13.61 4.52
N GLU A 323 13.81 14.93 4.52
CA GLU A 323 14.98 15.80 4.62
C GLU A 323 14.64 17.08 5.41
N TYR A 324 15.29 17.21 6.58
CA TYR A 324 15.19 18.40 7.41
C TYR A 324 15.77 19.63 6.67
N PRO A 325 15.25 20.86 6.85
CA PRO A 325 14.13 21.22 7.72
C PRO A 325 12.76 21.25 7.04
N SER A 326 12.69 21.21 5.72
CA SER A 326 11.44 21.47 5.00
C SER A 326 10.56 20.24 4.87
N TYR A 327 11.16 19.06 4.83
CA TYR A 327 10.51 17.79 4.49
C TYR A 327 9.75 17.85 3.17
N ARG A 328 10.30 18.59 2.20
CA ARG A 328 9.76 18.77 0.86
C ARG A 328 10.85 18.58 -0.19
N THR A 329 10.45 18.12 -1.36
CA THR A 329 11.36 17.96 -2.53
C THR A 329 11.79 19.29 -3.12
N GLY A 330 10.99 20.35 -2.92
CA GLY A 330 11.17 21.64 -3.58
C GLY A 330 10.60 21.69 -5.00
N GLU A 331 9.97 20.61 -5.47
CA GLU A 331 9.32 20.58 -6.80
C GLU A 331 8.19 21.60 -6.88
N THR A 332 8.08 22.24 -8.04
CA THR A 332 6.87 22.96 -8.43
C THR A 332 5.72 21.97 -8.66
N ALA A 333 4.49 22.45 -8.71
CA ALA A 333 3.34 21.60 -9.04
C ALA A 333 3.50 20.90 -10.40
N SER A 334 4.06 21.58 -11.37
CA SER A 334 4.33 21.03 -12.72
C SER A 334 5.40 19.94 -12.69
N GLU A 335 6.47 20.13 -11.94
CA GLU A 335 7.53 19.12 -11.80
C GLU A 335 7.02 17.86 -11.12
N LEU A 336 6.21 18.00 -10.06
CA LEU A 336 5.56 16.87 -9.41
C LEU A 336 4.62 16.13 -10.38
N THR A 337 3.78 16.86 -11.11
CA THR A 337 2.90 16.30 -12.14
C THR A 337 3.69 15.50 -13.17
N ASN A 338 4.80 16.07 -13.68
CA ASN A 338 5.64 15.41 -14.67
C ASN A 338 6.31 14.13 -14.13
N ARG A 339 6.72 14.14 -12.87
CA ARG A 339 7.29 12.95 -12.23
C ARG A 339 6.27 11.81 -12.12
N VAL A 340 5.05 12.09 -11.69
CA VAL A 340 3.97 11.10 -11.60
C VAL A 340 3.55 10.64 -13.00
N LYS A 341 3.41 11.58 -13.93
CA LYS A 341 3.09 11.28 -15.32
C LYS A 341 4.10 10.33 -15.97
N TRP A 342 5.37 10.48 -15.67
CA TRP A 342 6.43 9.65 -16.23
C TRP A 342 6.20 8.15 -15.90
N TYR A 343 5.84 7.81 -14.68
CA TYR A 343 5.57 6.42 -14.30
C TYR A 343 4.42 5.82 -15.10
N VAL A 344 3.34 6.56 -15.27
CA VAL A 344 2.17 6.09 -16.04
C VAL A 344 2.49 6.00 -17.53
N ASP A 345 3.21 6.96 -18.09
CA ASP A 345 3.63 6.93 -19.50
C ASP A 345 4.52 5.71 -19.79
N GLN A 346 5.49 5.41 -18.93
CA GLN A 346 6.36 4.24 -19.07
C GLN A 346 5.58 2.92 -18.96
N ALA A 347 4.63 2.84 -18.05
CA ALA A 347 3.81 1.65 -17.87
C ALA A 347 2.79 1.47 -19.03
N ALA A 348 2.22 2.54 -19.54
CA ALA A 348 1.18 2.50 -20.56
C ALA A 348 1.64 1.97 -21.93
N VAL A 349 2.94 1.96 -22.20
CA VAL A 349 3.52 1.38 -23.45
C VAL A 349 3.88 -0.10 -23.31
N LYS A 350 3.77 -0.66 -22.11
CA LYS A 350 3.96 -2.09 -21.85
C LYS A 350 2.65 -2.86 -22.01
N THR A 351 2.75 -4.12 -22.37
CA THR A 351 1.59 -5.01 -22.32
C THR A 351 1.21 -5.32 -20.86
N TYR A 352 -0.02 -5.75 -20.66
CA TYR A 352 -0.45 -6.21 -19.33
C TYR A 352 0.43 -7.35 -18.81
N GLU A 353 0.77 -8.31 -19.68
CA GLU A 353 1.62 -9.44 -19.35
C GLU A 353 3.02 -9.00 -18.89
N GLU A 354 3.59 -7.97 -19.53
CA GLU A 354 4.87 -7.40 -19.11
C GLU A 354 4.78 -6.74 -17.74
N LEU A 355 3.74 -5.94 -17.49
CA LEU A 355 3.49 -5.32 -16.19
C LEU A 355 3.31 -6.37 -15.09
N LYS A 356 2.52 -7.40 -15.35
CA LYS A 356 2.30 -8.52 -14.43
C LYS A 356 3.59 -9.29 -14.16
N ALA A 357 4.34 -9.62 -15.19
CA ALA A 357 5.61 -10.34 -15.05
C ALA A 357 6.64 -9.54 -14.23
N ASN A 358 6.77 -8.23 -14.47
CA ASN A 358 7.63 -7.36 -13.70
C ASN A 358 7.27 -7.37 -12.21
N HIS A 359 5.97 -7.21 -11.92
CA HIS A 359 5.44 -7.23 -10.57
C HIS A 359 5.70 -8.57 -9.86
N VAL A 360 5.31 -9.67 -10.48
CA VAL A 360 5.43 -11.01 -9.88
C VAL A 360 6.89 -11.39 -9.67
N SER A 361 7.76 -11.11 -10.64
CA SER A 361 9.18 -11.42 -10.53
C SER A 361 9.85 -10.68 -9.38
N ASP A 362 9.61 -9.39 -9.25
CA ASP A 362 10.14 -8.56 -8.15
C ASP A 362 9.62 -9.05 -6.79
N TYR A 363 8.31 -9.26 -6.67
CA TYR A 363 7.69 -9.71 -5.44
C TYR A 363 8.21 -11.08 -5.00
N GLN A 364 8.28 -12.04 -5.91
CA GLN A 364 8.68 -13.42 -5.61
C GLN A 364 10.17 -13.55 -5.30
N GLU A 365 11.01 -12.65 -5.78
CA GLU A 365 12.42 -12.62 -5.39
C GLU A 365 12.59 -12.51 -3.86
N ILE A 366 11.68 -11.81 -3.18
CA ILE A 366 11.69 -11.69 -1.72
C ILE A 366 10.79 -12.74 -1.09
N PHE A 367 9.55 -12.88 -1.56
CA PHE A 367 8.54 -13.74 -0.95
C PHE A 367 8.99 -15.20 -0.89
N ASN A 368 9.62 -15.71 -1.93
CA ASN A 368 10.03 -17.12 -2.00
C ASN A 368 11.25 -17.48 -1.13
N ARG A 369 11.82 -16.50 -0.41
CA ARG A 369 12.93 -16.75 0.53
C ARG A 369 12.47 -17.37 1.85
N VAL A 370 11.19 -17.31 2.15
CA VAL A 370 10.62 -17.83 3.40
C VAL A 370 9.48 -18.79 3.05
N ASP A 371 9.55 -19.98 3.62
CA ASP A 371 8.47 -20.96 3.56
C ASP A 371 8.22 -21.52 4.98
N LEU A 372 6.95 -21.60 5.35
CA LEU A 372 6.54 -22.12 6.65
C LEU A 372 5.48 -23.22 6.46
N ASN A 373 5.84 -24.44 6.80
CA ASN A 373 4.91 -25.56 6.79
C ASN A 373 4.59 -25.99 8.23
N LEU A 374 3.37 -25.72 8.65
CA LEU A 374 2.84 -26.11 9.96
C LEU A 374 2.04 -27.43 9.91
N GLY A 375 2.03 -28.10 8.76
CA GLY A 375 1.16 -29.24 8.50
C GLY A 375 -0.29 -28.81 8.24
N GLN A 376 -0.47 -27.62 7.67
CA GLN A 376 -1.77 -27.11 7.26
C GLN A 376 -2.34 -27.90 6.09
N THR A 377 -3.67 -27.95 6.01
CA THR A 377 -4.38 -28.42 4.82
C THR A 377 -5.33 -27.36 4.35
N VAL A 378 -5.50 -27.26 3.03
CA VAL A 378 -6.38 -26.25 2.42
C VAL A 378 -7.83 -26.60 2.76
N SER A 379 -8.50 -25.68 3.45
CA SER A 379 -9.94 -25.77 3.71
C SER A 379 -10.74 -25.27 2.49
N THR A 380 -11.94 -25.81 2.32
CA THR A 380 -12.92 -25.30 1.34
C THR A 380 -13.69 -24.09 1.87
N LYS A 381 -13.48 -23.70 3.13
CA LYS A 381 -14.11 -22.52 3.73
C LYS A 381 -13.51 -21.23 3.16
N THR A 382 -14.36 -20.25 2.97
CA THR A 382 -13.92 -18.87 2.73
C THR A 382 -13.14 -18.35 3.94
N THR A 383 -12.33 -17.32 3.75
CA THR A 383 -11.49 -16.76 4.84
C THR A 383 -12.33 -16.28 6.03
N ASP A 384 -13.45 -15.62 5.78
CA ASP A 384 -14.37 -15.18 6.84
C ASP A 384 -15.07 -16.35 7.56
N ALA A 385 -15.45 -17.40 6.84
CA ALA A 385 -15.99 -18.61 7.43
C ALA A 385 -14.94 -19.36 8.27
N LEU A 386 -13.70 -19.43 7.79
CA LEU A 386 -12.59 -20.03 8.52
C LEU A 386 -12.28 -19.25 9.81
N LEU A 387 -12.23 -17.92 9.74
CA LEU A 387 -12.05 -17.06 10.91
C LEU A 387 -13.20 -17.22 11.92
N SER A 388 -14.43 -17.31 11.43
CA SER A 388 -15.60 -17.52 12.27
C SER A 388 -15.56 -18.88 12.99
N ALA A 389 -15.16 -19.95 12.29
CA ALA A 389 -14.97 -21.28 12.88
C ALA A 389 -13.85 -21.26 13.94
N TYR A 390 -12.76 -20.56 13.69
CA TYR A 390 -11.68 -20.38 14.66
C TYR A 390 -12.18 -19.68 15.94
N LYS A 391 -12.86 -18.55 15.80
CA LYS A 391 -13.44 -17.80 16.93
C LYS A 391 -14.46 -18.61 17.73
N ALA A 392 -15.24 -19.46 17.06
CA ALA A 392 -16.22 -20.35 17.68
C ALA A 392 -15.62 -21.61 18.31
N GLY A 393 -14.31 -21.87 18.12
CA GLY A 393 -13.65 -23.08 18.60
C GLY A 393 -14.03 -24.36 17.82
N THR A 394 -14.60 -24.22 16.62
CA THR A 394 -15.04 -25.34 15.76
C THR A 394 -14.08 -25.64 14.61
N ALA A 395 -13.06 -24.79 14.39
CA ALA A 395 -12.04 -25.07 13.40
C ALA A 395 -11.22 -26.32 13.76
N SER A 396 -10.91 -27.15 12.76
CA SER A 396 -9.99 -28.26 12.92
C SER A 396 -8.56 -27.76 13.18
N GLU A 397 -7.69 -28.63 13.66
CA GLU A 397 -6.27 -28.31 13.87
C GLU A 397 -5.60 -27.86 12.55
N ALA A 398 -5.90 -28.55 11.45
CA ALA A 398 -5.38 -28.21 10.13
C ALA A 398 -5.88 -26.85 9.63
N GLU A 399 -7.14 -26.51 9.88
CA GLU A 399 -7.73 -25.22 9.58
C GLU A 399 -7.12 -24.09 10.41
N ARG A 400 -6.83 -24.33 11.70
CA ARG A 400 -6.13 -23.37 12.55
C ARG A 400 -4.73 -23.07 12.01
N ARG A 401 -3.99 -24.11 11.63
CA ARG A 401 -2.65 -23.99 11.04
C ARG A 401 -2.67 -23.26 9.69
N GLN A 402 -3.72 -23.46 8.91
CA GLN A 402 -3.89 -22.71 7.66
C GLN A 402 -4.14 -21.22 7.93
N LEU A 403 -4.92 -20.89 8.95
CA LEU A 403 -5.22 -19.50 9.31
C LEU A 403 -3.97 -18.76 9.83
N GLU A 404 -3.12 -19.42 10.62
CA GLU A 404 -1.84 -18.91 11.12
C GLU A 404 -0.83 -18.66 10.01
#